data_31110e4a1e56691745e51cf3c719b71c
#
_entry.id   31110e4a1e56691745e51cf3c719b71c
#
_cell.length_a   1.000
_cell.length_b   1.000
_cell.length_c   1.000
_cell.angle_alpha   90.00
_cell.angle_beta   90.00
_cell.angle_gamma   90.00
#
_symmetry.space_group_name_H-M   'P 1'
#
loop_
_entity.id
_entity.type
_entity.pdbx_description
1 polymer ?
#
loop_
_entity_poly.entity_id
_entity_poly.type
_entity_poly.pdbx_seq_one_letter_code
_entity_poly.pdbx_strand_id
1 'polypeptide(L)'
;MKPLPLNPIIKISHHIDSLFGNDVSTALPLEEIQFEYSKRTGRIKNFSVRNQLIATLRTDGGLALTVFGAQELSKSKQFKKNCVIPVQEALPFVCEGRSLFCKHVQWCGSNVKPGSDVAVLDSYINNGKVVATGVALFGNAVMARYDKGVAVRIREGIKSRKN
;
A
#
# COMPACT_ATOMS: atom_id res chain seq x y z
N MET A 1 26.04 -15.65 -20.64
CA MET A 1 26.41 -14.39 -19.99
C MET A 1 25.32 -13.99 -19.02
N LYS A 2 25.64 -13.78 -17.73
CA LYS A 2 24.67 -13.30 -16.77
C LYS A 2 24.34 -11.84 -17.09
N PRO A 3 23.06 -11.45 -17.09
CA PRO A 3 22.73 -10.04 -17.27
C PRO A 3 23.31 -9.20 -16.12
N LEU A 4 23.65 -7.95 -16.43
CA LEU A 4 24.09 -7.01 -15.40
C LEU A 4 22.97 -6.81 -14.38
N PRO A 5 23.30 -6.67 -13.08
CA PRO A 5 22.30 -6.40 -12.07
C PRO A 5 21.62 -5.06 -12.36
N LEU A 6 20.29 -5.02 -12.17
CA LEU A 6 19.54 -3.79 -12.33
C LEU A 6 19.92 -2.78 -11.25
N ASN A 7 19.99 -1.51 -11.64
CA ASN A 7 20.10 -0.43 -10.68
C ASN A 7 18.94 -0.53 -9.66
N PRO A 8 19.20 -0.42 -8.35
CA PRO A 8 18.16 -0.54 -7.34
C PRO A 8 16.98 0.41 -7.56
N ILE A 9 17.24 1.63 -8.01
CA ILE A 9 16.18 2.62 -8.29
C ILE A 9 15.27 2.11 -9.42
N ILE A 10 15.86 1.62 -10.50
CA ILE A 10 15.11 1.06 -11.63
C ILE A 10 14.30 -0.14 -11.17
N LYS A 11 14.93 -1.03 -10.40
CA LYS A 11 14.28 -2.24 -9.90
C LYS A 11 13.06 -1.92 -9.04
N ILE A 12 13.18 -0.98 -8.12
CA ILE A 12 12.08 -0.60 -7.23
C ILE A 12 11.00 0.16 -8.00
N SER A 13 11.36 1.05 -8.94
CA SER A 13 10.37 1.77 -9.71
C SER A 13 9.52 0.82 -10.56
N HIS A 14 10.14 -0.17 -11.19
CA HIS A 14 9.40 -1.20 -11.94
C HIS A 14 8.52 -2.05 -11.03
N HIS A 15 9.01 -2.38 -9.84
CA HIS A 15 8.24 -3.17 -8.87
C HIS A 15 6.98 -2.41 -8.43
N ILE A 16 7.12 -1.13 -8.08
CA ILE A 16 6.00 -0.27 -7.70
C ILE A 16 5.00 -0.17 -8.85
N ASP A 17 5.48 0.11 -10.06
CA ASP A 17 4.60 0.27 -11.21
C ASP A 17 3.87 -1.03 -11.56
N SER A 18 4.54 -2.17 -11.42
CA SER A 18 3.92 -3.49 -11.67
C SER A 18 2.77 -3.78 -10.72
N LEU A 19 2.90 -3.37 -9.46
CA LEU A 19 1.88 -3.63 -8.45
C LEU A 19 0.76 -2.61 -8.48
N PHE A 20 1.07 -1.34 -8.64
CA PHE A 20 0.13 -0.25 -8.39
C PHE A 20 -0.32 0.51 -9.62
N GLY A 21 0.42 0.40 -10.72
CA GLY A 21 0.05 1.04 -11.98
C GLY A 21 1.19 1.83 -12.60
N ASN A 22 1.06 2.07 -13.91
CA ASN A 22 2.10 2.77 -14.68
C ASN A 22 2.41 4.13 -14.06
N ASP A 23 3.70 4.40 -13.92
CA ASP A 23 4.24 5.67 -13.44
C ASP A 23 3.87 6.06 -12.01
N VAL A 24 3.29 5.14 -11.21
CA VAL A 24 3.03 5.39 -9.79
C VAL A 24 4.34 5.71 -9.05
N SER A 25 5.44 5.05 -9.43
CA SER A 25 6.75 5.27 -8.82
C SER A 25 7.25 6.71 -8.96
N THR A 26 6.78 7.45 -9.97
CA THR A 26 7.20 8.85 -10.17
C THR A 26 6.69 9.78 -9.07
N ALA A 27 5.74 9.33 -8.25
CA ALA A 27 5.30 10.09 -7.08
C ALA A 27 6.38 10.19 -6.00
N LEU A 28 7.39 9.30 -6.05
CA LEU A 28 8.50 9.31 -5.10
C LEU A 28 9.69 10.09 -5.66
N PRO A 29 10.49 10.72 -4.78
CA PRO A 29 11.78 11.31 -5.21
C PRO A 29 12.79 10.17 -5.38
N LEU A 30 12.78 9.53 -6.55
CA LEU A 30 13.51 8.28 -6.80
C LEU A 30 15.00 8.36 -6.47
N GLU A 31 15.64 9.51 -6.70
CA GLU A 31 17.08 9.68 -6.42
C GLU A 31 17.39 9.83 -4.93
N GLU A 32 16.38 10.09 -4.11
CA GLU A 32 16.53 10.21 -2.65
C GLU A 32 16.23 8.92 -1.91
N ILE A 33 15.90 7.83 -2.63
CA ILE A 33 15.56 6.56 -2.01
C ILE A 33 16.79 5.92 -1.39
N GLN A 34 16.67 5.50 -0.15
CA GLN A 34 17.68 4.76 0.59
C GLN A 34 17.21 3.32 0.72
N PHE A 35 18.12 2.38 0.43
CA PHE A 35 17.82 0.95 0.46
C PHE A 35 18.50 0.28 1.64
N GLU A 36 17.78 -0.62 2.29
CA GLU A 36 18.33 -1.55 3.27
C GLU A 36 18.35 -2.94 2.65
N TYR A 37 19.49 -3.62 2.74
CA TYR A 37 19.67 -4.95 2.18
C TYR A 37 19.68 -6.00 3.28
N SER A 38 19.10 -7.16 2.98
CA SER A 38 19.17 -8.31 3.87
C SER A 38 20.62 -8.82 3.92
N LYS A 39 21.16 -8.94 5.12
CA LYS A 39 22.50 -9.51 5.32
C LYS A 39 22.54 -10.98 4.93
N ARG A 40 21.41 -11.67 5.06
CA ARG A 40 21.34 -13.10 4.76
C ARG A 40 21.29 -13.39 3.26
N THR A 41 20.52 -12.60 2.50
CA THR A 41 20.25 -12.89 1.09
C THR A 41 20.88 -11.89 0.12
N GLY A 42 21.33 -10.73 0.60
CA GLY A 42 21.83 -9.65 -0.26
C GLY A 42 20.73 -8.92 -1.04
N ARG A 43 19.46 -9.28 -0.84
CA ARG A 43 18.35 -8.66 -1.54
C ARG A 43 17.87 -7.41 -0.81
N ILE A 44 17.19 -6.52 -1.54
CA ILE A 44 16.58 -5.36 -0.94
C ILE A 44 15.52 -5.82 0.06
N LYS A 45 15.63 -5.37 1.30
CA LYS A 45 14.68 -5.69 2.37
C LYS A 45 13.59 -4.65 2.47
N ASN A 46 13.98 -3.38 2.47
CA ASN A 46 13.05 -2.26 2.53
C ASN A 46 13.68 -1.02 1.91
N PHE A 47 12.89 0.04 1.76
CA PHE A 47 13.41 1.31 1.26
C PHE A 47 12.68 2.48 1.91
N SER A 48 13.40 3.60 2.01
CA SER A 48 12.97 4.79 2.75
C SER A 48 13.27 6.06 1.96
N VAL A 49 12.59 7.14 2.31
CA VAL A 49 12.85 8.48 1.80
C VAL A 49 12.93 9.40 3.01
N ARG A 50 14.00 10.20 3.08
CA ARG A 50 14.22 11.14 4.20
C ARG A 50 14.08 10.46 5.57
N ASN A 51 14.68 9.29 5.69
CA ASN A 51 14.68 8.46 6.90
C ASN A 51 13.29 7.95 7.32
N GLN A 52 12.30 8.03 6.43
CA GLN A 52 10.97 7.47 6.70
C GLN A 52 10.73 6.26 5.78
N LEU A 53 10.37 5.16 6.40
CA LEU A 53 10.13 3.91 5.69
C LEU A 53 8.95 4.05 4.73
N ILE A 54 9.17 3.68 3.46
CA ILE A 54 8.12 3.63 2.44
C ILE A 54 7.45 2.26 2.42
N ALA A 55 8.25 1.21 2.31
CA ALA A 55 7.72 -0.15 2.21
C ALA A 55 8.79 -1.18 2.54
N THR A 56 8.32 -2.35 2.95
CA THR A 56 9.13 -3.56 3.11
C THR A 56 8.72 -4.56 2.03
N LEU A 57 9.71 -5.18 1.38
CA LEU A 57 9.45 -6.18 0.36
C LEU A 57 8.99 -7.48 1.01
N ARG A 58 7.83 -7.97 0.58
CA ARG A 58 7.30 -9.25 1.06
C ARG A 58 7.88 -10.39 0.23
N THR A 59 7.98 -11.56 0.85
CA THR A 59 8.53 -12.74 0.18
C THR A 59 7.66 -13.21 -0.99
N ASP A 60 6.38 -12.85 -1.00
CA ASP A 60 5.45 -13.20 -2.08
C ASP A 60 5.45 -12.20 -3.25
N GLY A 61 6.33 -11.20 -3.21
CA GLY A 61 6.42 -10.19 -4.26
C GLY A 61 5.62 -8.92 -3.99
N GLY A 62 4.87 -8.86 -2.90
CA GLY A 62 4.16 -7.65 -2.51
C GLY A 62 5.06 -6.62 -1.83
N LEU A 63 4.51 -5.44 -1.64
CA LEU A 63 5.16 -4.35 -0.92
C LEU A 63 4.31 -3.96 0.29
N ALA A 64 4.81 -4.24 1.48
CA ALA A 64 4.13 -3.84 2.71
C ALA A 64 4.33 -2.34 2.93
N LEU A 65 3.37 -1.54 2.47
CA LEU A 65 3.44 -0.08 2.55
C LEU A 65 3.25 0.41 3.98
N THR A 66 4.00 1.44 4.35
CA THR A 66 3.68 2.23 5.54
C THR A 66 2.60 3.26 5.17
N VAL A 67 1.96 3.83 6.17
CA VAL A 67 1.00 4.93 5.95
C VAL A 67 1.71 6.09 5.24
N PHE A 68 2.91 6.44 5.68
CA PHE A 68 3.72 7.48 5.03
C PHE A 68 3.99 7.13 3.56
N GLY A 69 4.43 5.89 3.29
CA GLY A 69 4.72 5.46 1.92
C GLY A 69 3.50 5.50 1.02
N ALA A 70 2.36 5.03 1.51
CA ALA A 70 1.11 5.08 0.75
C ALA A 70 0.67 6.53 0.49
N GLN A 71 0.84 7.42 1.47
CA GLN A 71 0.50 8.83 1.28
C GLN A 71 1.38 9.47 0.20
N GLU A 72 2.66 9.14 0.16
CA GLU A 72 3.56 9.62 -0.89
C GLU A 72 3.14 9.09 -2.27
N LEU A 73 2.82 7.80 -2.37
CA LEU A 73 2.37 7.20 -3.63
C LEU A 73 1.02 7.75 -4.08
N SER A 74 0.18 8.18 -3.15
CA SER A 74 -1.14 8.73 -3.46
C SER A 74 -1.09 10.06 -4.21
N LYS A 75 0.08 10.68 -4.32
CA LYS A 75 0.28 11.83 -5.19
C LYS A 75 0.09 11.46 -6.66
N SER A 76 0.25 10.19 -7.02
CA SER A 76 -0.11 9.67 -8.33
C SER A 76 -1.60 9.33 -8.35
N LYS A 77 -2.33 9.85 -9.34
CA LYS A 77 -3.77 9.57 -9.50
C LYS A 77 -4.03 8.08 -9.73
N GLN A 78 -3.11 7.37 -10.34
CA GLN A 78 -3.25 5.94 -10.61
C GLN A 78 -3.28 5.13 -9.32
N PHE A 79 -2.65 5.61 -8.25
CA PHE A 79 -2.58 4.89 -6.99
C PHE A 79 -3.96 4.70 -6.34
N LYS A 80 -4.91 5.60 -6.60
CA LYS A 80 -6.26 5.49 -6.06
C LYS A 80 -6.95 4.17 -6.43
N LYS A 81 -6.58 3.59 -7.57
CA LYS A 81 -7.11 2.28 -7.99
C LYS A 81 -6.73 1.14 -7.06
N ASN A 82 -5.79 1.38 -6.16
CA ASN A 82 -5.32 0.41 -5.16
C ASN A 82 -5.83 0.74 -3.76
N CYS A 83 -6.82 1.61 -3.64
CA CYS A 83 -7.30 2.10 -2.37
C CYS A 83 -8.72 1.62 -2.07
N VAL A 84 -9.06 1.65 -0.79
CA VAL A 84 -10.38 1.30 -0.28
C VAL A 84 -10.86 2.47 0.59
N ILE A 85 -12.15 2.81 0.51
CA ILE A 85 -12.73 3.86 1.32
C ILE A 85 -13.83 3.24 2.18
N PRO A 86 -13.69 3.31 3.52
CA PRO A 86 -14.71 2.79 4.43
C PRO A 86 -15.82 3.80 4.66
N VAL A 87 -16.96 3.31 5.18
CA VAL A 87 -18.00 4.20 5.71
C VAL A 87 -17.45 4.98 6.90
N GLN A 88 -18.01 6.14 7.17
CA GLN A 88 -17.50 7.05 8.21
C GLN A 88 -17.48 6.42 9.61
N GLU A 89 -18.46 5.58 9.93
CA GLU A 89 -18.53 4.92 11.23
C GLU A 89 -17.36 3.98 11.49
N ALA A 90 -16.77 3.43 10.42
CA ALA A 90 -15.65 2.49 10.54
C ALA A 90 -14.28 3.18 10.64
N LEU A 91 -14.20 4.45 10.25
CA LEU A 91 -12.90 5.16 10.19
C LEU A 91 -12.12 5.16 11.51
N PRO A 92 -12.72 5.45 12.68
CA PRO A 92 -11.95 5.47 13.92
C PRO A 92 -11.27 4.14 14.21
N PHE A 93 -11.94 3.02 13.92
CA PHE A 93 -11.40 1.68 14.17
C PHE A 93 -10.25 1.34 13.23
N VAL A 94 -10.41 1.70 11.95
CA VAL A 94 -9.37 1.49 10.93
C VAL A 94 -8.14 2.32 11.26
N CYS A 95 -8.31 3.56 11.68
CA CYS A 95 -7.22 4.43 12.08
C CYS A 95 -6.40 3.83 13.23
N GLU A 96 -7.05 3.07 14.12
CA GLU A 96 -6.40 2.41 15.24
C GLU A 96 -5.72 1.10 14.84
N GLY A 97 -5.84 0.68 13.59
CA GLY A 97 -5.22 -0.55 13.09
C GLY A 97 -6.13 -1.77 13.12
N ARG A 98 -7.42 -1.59 13.39
CA ARG A 98 -8.38 -2.70 13.37
C ARG A 98 -8.79 -3.02 11.93
N SER A 99 -9.06 -4.28 11.66
CA SER A 99 -9.45 -4.75 10.33
C SER A 99 -10.74 -4.10 9.85
N LEU A 100 -10.79 -3.84 8.54
CA LEU A 100 -11.97 -3.30 7.87
C LEU A 100 -12.83 -4.47 7.38
N PHE A 101 -14.09 -4.50 7.81
CA PHE A 101 -15.03 -5.53 7.39
C PHE A 101 -15.71 -5.15 6.07
N CYS A 102 -16.09 -6.17 5.28
CA CYS A 102 -16.73 -5.97 3.98
C CYS A 102 -17.98 -5.08 4.07
N LYS A 103 -18.78 -5.27 5.10
CA LYS A 103 -20.01 -4.48 5.30
C LYS A 103 -19.75 -2.98 5.49
N HIS A 104 -18.53 -2.60 5.82
CA HIS A 104 -18.15 -1.21 6.05
C HIS A 104 -17.37 -0.59 4.90
N VAL A 105 -17.24 -1.30 3.77
CA VAL A 105 -16.58 -0.77 2.58
C VAL A 105 -17.56 0.06 1.78
N GLN A 106 -17.23 1.33 1.56
CA GLN A 106 -18.04 2.24 0.76
C GLN A 106 -17.59 2.21 -0.71
N TRP A 107 -16.28 2.10 -0.95
CA TRP A 107 -15.71 2.11 -2.29
C TRP A 107 -14.43 1.31 -2.32
N CYS A 108 -14.19 0.62 -3.44
CA CYS A 108 -12.98 -0.18 -3.64
C CYS A 108 -12.43 0.09 -5.03
N GLY A 109 -11.13 0.36 -5.12
CA GLY A 109 -10.45 0.63 -6.38
C GLY A 109 -10.39 -0.57 -7.31
N SER A 110 -10.32 -0.28 -8.60
CA SER A 110 -10.43 -1.30 -9.66
C SER A 110 -9.25 -2.27 -9.73
N ASN A 111 -8.10 -1.92 -9.15
CA ASN A 111 -6.91 -2.77 -9.16
C ASN A 111 -6.78 -3.68 -7.93
N VAL A 112 -7.73 -3.60 -6.99
CA VAL A 112 -7.68 -4.40 -5.76
C VAL A 112 -8.08 -5.85 -6.06
N LYS A 113 -7.20 -6.78 -5.67
CA LYS A 113 -7.37 -8.23 -5.84
C LYS A 113 -7.07 -8.91 -4.50
N PRO A 114 -7.51 -10.17 -4.31
CA PRO A 114 -7.10 -10.91 -3.10
C PRO A 114 -5.58 -10.92 -2.97
N GLY A 115 -5.07 -10.55 -1.81
CA GLY A 115 -3.63 -10.46 -1.54
C GLY A 115 -2.98 -9.14 -1.92
N SER A 116 -3.70 -8.21 -2.55
CA SER A 116 -3.14 -6.89 -2.90
C SER A 116 -2.78 -6.08 -1.66
N ASP A 117 -1.65 -5.38 -1.74
CA ASP A 117 -1.33 -4.33 -0.78
C ASP A 117 -2.20 -3.11 -1.11
N VAL A 118 -2.90 -2.61 -0.12
CA VAL A 118 -3.88 -1.53 -0.32
C VAL A 118 -3.70 -0.43 0.72
N ALA A 119 -4.14 0.77 0.36
CA ALA A 119 -4.26 1.88 1.28
C ALA A 119 -5.73 2.17 1.53
N VAL A 120 -6.03 2.60 2.75
CA VAL A 120 -7.37 3.03 3.12
C VAL A 120 -7.39 4.55 3.16
N LEU A 121 -8.31 5.15 2.41
CA LEU A 121 -8.51 6.60 2.36
C LEU A 121 -9.70 7.01 3.22
N ASP A 122 -9.66 8.21 3.77
CA ASP A 122 -10.75 8.70 4.60
C ASP A 122 -11.96 9.19 3.81
N SER A 123 -11.77 9.59 2.54
CA SER A 123 -12.89 10.11 1.73
C SER A 123 -12.56 10.11 0.25
N TYR A 124 -13.59 10.37 -0.58
CA TYR A 124 -13.43 10.60 -2.01
C TYR A 124 -12.94 12.01 -2.34
N ILE A 125 -13.17 12.95 -1.44
CA ILE A 125 -13.05 14.38 -1.71
C ILE A 125 -11.59 14.79 -1.60
N ASN A 126 -11.10 15.57 -2.58
CA ASN A 126 -9.76 16.16 -2.59
C ASN A 126 -8.63 15.13 -2.41
N ASN A 127 -8.76 13.98 -3.10
CA ASN A 127 -7.78 12.89 -3.10
C ASN A 127 -7.63 12.14 -1.78
N GLY A 128 -8.45 12.43 -0.77
CA GLY A 128 -8.44 11.71 0.49
C GLY A 128 -7.08 11.64 1.18
N LYS A 129 -7.11 11.39 2.48
CA LYS A 129 -5.89 11.15 3.26
C LYS A 129 -5.77 9.65 3.52
N VAL A 130 -4.57 9.10 3.39
CA VAL A 130 -4.31 7.70 3.77
C VAL A 130 -4.35 7.61 5.29
N VAL A 131 -5.23 6.76 5.80
CA VAL A 131 -5.39 6.55 7.24
C VAL A 131 -4.93 5.18 7.70
N ALA A 132 -4.74 4.25 6.77
CA ALA A 132 -4.25 2.90 7.09
C ALA A 132 -3.73 2.22 5.84
N THR A 133 -2.94 1.17 6.05
CA THR A 133 -2.48 0.27 5.00
C THR A 133 -2.66 -1.16 5.45
N GLY A 134 -2.79 -2.07 4.50
CA GLY A 134 -2.95 -3.49 4.80
C GLY A 134 -3.04 -4.34 3.55
N VAL A 135 -3.60 -5.52 3.72
CA VAL A 135 -3.76 -6.52 2.65
C VAL A 135 -5.24 -6.79 2.43
N ALA A 136 -5.68 -6.71 1.17
CA ALA A 136 -7.05 -7.03 0.80
C ALA A 136 -7.26 -8.55 0.81
N LEU A 137 -8.37 -9.01 1.36
CA LEU A 137 -8.74 -10.42 1.35
C LEU A 137 -9.70 -10.75 0.21
N PHE A 138 -10.38 -9.74 -0.34
CA PHE A 138 -11.31 -9.88 -1.46
C PHE A 138 -10.93 -8.88 -2.55
N GLY A 139 -11.33 -9.19 -3.77
CA GLY A 139 -11.12 -8.28 -4.89
C GLY A 139 -12.21 -7.24 -5.03
N ASN A 140 -11.96 -6.28 -5.90
CA ASN A 140 -12.89 -5.18 -6.21
C ASN A 140 -14.29 -5.67 -6.55
N ALA A 141 -14.40 -6.74 -7.35
CA ALA A 141 -15.68 -7.23 -7.86
C ALA A 141 -16.65 -7.69 -6.75
N VAL A 142 -16.11 -8.13 -5.61
CA VAL A 142 -16.93 -8.75 -4.56
C VAL A 142 -16.85 -8.06 -3.22
N MET A 143 -15.80 -7.28 -2.97
CA MET A 143 -15.52 -6.73 -1.63
C MET A 143 -16.72 -5.97 -1.04
N ALA A 144 -17.32 -5.06 -1.80
CA ALA A 144 -18.44 -4.24 -1.32
C ALA A 144 -19.78 -4.97 -1.38
N ARG A 145 -19.82 -6.20 -1.92
CA ARG A 145 -21.04 -6.99 -2.05
C ARG A 145 -21.23 -7.97 -0.92
N TYR A 146 -20.16 -8.30 -0.19
CA TYR A 146 -20.25 -9.18 0.96
C TYR A 146 -20.66 -8.38 2.20
N ASP A 147 -21.54 -8.98 2.98
CA ASP A 147 -21.99 -8.41 4.26
C ASP A 147 -21.29 -9.07 5.45
N LYS A 148 -20.39 -10.04 5.20
CA LYS A 148 -19.60 -10.74 6.23
C LYS A 148 -18.16 -10.84 5.81
N GLY A 149 -17.29 -10.94 6.79
CA GLY A 149 -15.86 -11.17 6.58
C GLY A 149 -15.03 -9.91 6.56
N VAL A 150 -13.73 -10.10 6.63
CA VAL A 150 -12.74 -9.03 6.64
C VAL A 150 -12.39 -8.67 5.21
N ALA A 151 -12.59 -7.41 4.84
CA ALA A 151 -12.20 -6.89 3.52
C ALA A 151 -10.71 -6.60 3.45
N VAL A 152 -10.19 -5.89 4.45
CA VAL A 152 -8.77 -5.50 4.52
C VAL A 152 -8.26 -5.83 5.92
N ARG A 153 -7.20 -6.63 5.96
CA ARG A 153 -6.44 -6.86 7.19
C ARG A 153 -5.46 -5.69 7.34
N ILE A 154 -5.73 -4.82 8.29
CA ILE A 154 -4.91 -3.62 8.50
C ILE A 154 -3.59 -4.01 9.13
N ARG A 155 -2.49 -3.51 8.55
CA ARG A 155 -1.14 -3.68 9.07
C ARG A 155 -0.71 -2.48 9.90
N GLU A 156 -1.03 -1.27 9.43
CA GLU A 156 -0.68 -0.03 10.10
C GLU A 156 -1.83 0.95 9.95
N GLY A 157 -2.24 1.54 11.06
CA GLY A 157 -3.20 2.65 11.05
C GLY A 157 -2.49 3.91 11.50
N ILE A 158 -3.01 5.06 11.08
CA ILE A 158 -2.40 6.36 11.39
C ILE A 158 -2.31 6.62 12.90
N LYS A 159 -3.18 5.97 13.68
CA LYS A 159 -3.20 6.05 15.15
C LYS A 159 -2.76 4.76 15.83
N SER A 160 -2.24 3.80 15.07
CA SER A 160 -1.71 2.57 15.65
C SER A 160 -0.51 2.90 16.53
N ARG A 161 -0.43 2.22 17.68
CA ARG A 161 0.77 2.30 18.50
C ARG A 161 1.90 1.58 17.78
N LYS A 162 3.01 2.27 17.62
CA LYS A 162 4.23 1.62 17.17
C LYS A 162 4.80 0.84 18.37
N ASN A 163 4.86 -0.47 18.20
CA ASN A 163 5.55 -1.32 19.15
C ASN A 163 7.05 -1.30 18.86
#